data_757c67d1c0536aee3f95031eecdd3d2d
#
_entry.id   757c67d1c0536aee3f95031eecdd3d2d
#
_cell.length_a   1.000
_cell.length_b   1.000
_cell.length_c   1.000
_cell.angle_alpha   90.00
_cell.angle_beta   90.00
_cell.angle_gamma   90.00
#
_symmetry.space_group_name_H-M   'P 1'
#
loop_
_entity.id
_entity.type
_entity.pdbx_description
1 polymer ?
#
loop_
_entity_poly.entity_id
_entity_poly.type
_entity_poly.pdbx_seq_one_letter_code
_entity_poly.pdbx_strand_id
1 'polypeptide(L)' 'MRNFWVKRGEWVIGPVTEPQIRQMARQQWFRATDQLGLSETGPWKVARAI' A
#
# COMPACT_ATOMS: atom_id res chain seq x y z
N MET A 1 5.86 -6.50 -13.72
CA MET A 1 4.95 -5.63 -12.98
C MET A 1 5.27 -5.70 -11.49
N ARG A 2 5.36 -4.56 -10.82
CA ARG A 2 5.66 -4.57 -9.40
C ARG A 2 4.41 -4.87 -8.60
N ASN A 3 4.58 -5.68 -7.57
CA ASN A 3 3.54 -5.92 -6.59
C ASN A 3 3.85 -5.13 -5.33
N PHE A 4 2.79 -4.67 -4.70
CA PHE A 4 2.89 -3.89 -3.47
C PHE A 4 2.06 -4.57 -2.39
N TRP A 5 2.39 -4.24 -1.16
CA TRP A 5 1.69 -4.69 0.01
C TRP A 5 1.25 -3.47 0.80
N VAL A 6 0.06 -3.53 1.38
CA VAL A 6 -0.49 -2.43 2.16
C VAL A 6 -0.61 -2.89 3.60
N LYS A 7 -0.06 -2.11 4.51
CA LYS A 7 -0.15 -2.41 5.93
C LYS A 7 -1.02 -1.37 6.62
N ARG A 8 -2.06 -1.85 7.29
CA ARG A 8 -2.96 -1.03 8.08
C ARG A 8 -3.02 -1.62 9.48
N GLY A 9 -2.38 -0.95 10.45
CA GLY A 9 -2.22 -1.51 11.77
C GLY A 9 -1.50 -2.84 11.72
N GLU A 10 -2.15 -3.91 12.14
CA GLU A 10 -1.58 -5.26 12.09
C GLU A 10 -1.97 -6.01 10.81
N TRP A 11 -2.80 -5.41 9.97
CA TRP A 11 -3.27 -6.05 8.75
C TRP A 11 -2.32 -5.80 7.60
N VAL A 12 -1.99 -6.86 6.87
CA VAL A 12 -1.22 -6.77 5.64
C VAL A 12 -2.08 -7.28 4.51
N ILE A 13 -2.27 -6.42 3.51
CA ILE A 13 -3.11 -6.71 2.36
C ILE A 13 -2.23 -6.75 1.12
N GLY A 14 -2.44 -7.75 0.29
CA GLY A 14 -1.73 -7.86 -0.95
C GLY A 14 -1.58 -9.30 -1.41
N PRO A 15 -0.83 -9.48 -2.48
CA PRO A 15 -0.18 -8.42 -3.28
C PRO A 15 -1.18 -7.64 -4.13
N VAL A 16 -0.91 -6.36 -4.34
CA VAL A 16 -1.68 -5.52 -5.25
C VAL A 16 -0.74 -4.92 -6.29
N THR A 17 -1.25 -4.71 -7.50
CA THR A 17 -0.44 -4.16 -8.59
C THR A 17 -0.41 -2.64 -8.51
N GLU A 18 0.53 -2.02 -9.26
CA GLU A 18 0.62 -0.57 -9.30
C GLU A 18 -0.67 0.08 -9.82
N PRO A 19 -1.30 -0.40 -10.90
CA PRO A 19 -2.58 0.18 -11.33
C PRO A 19 -3.66 0.09 -10.26
N GLN A 20 -3.70 -1.01 -9.51
CA GLN A 20 -4.66 -1.15 -8.42
C GLN A 20 -4.40 -0.14 -7.30
N ILE A 21 -3.13 0.08 -6.96
CA ILE A 21 -2.75 1.07 -5.96
C ILE A 21 -3.21 2.47 -6.39
N ARG A 22 -3.00 2.83 -7.66
CA ARG A 22 -3.41 4.12 -8.18
C ARG A 22 -4.93 4.31 -8.12
N GLN A 23 -5.67 3.27 -8.46
CA GLN A 23 -7.12 3.31 -8.39
C GLN A 23 -7.61 3.45 -6.96
N MET A 24 -6.98 2.73 -6.03
CA MET A 24 -7.31 2.84 -4.62
C MET A 24 -7.05 4.24 -4.10
N ALA A 25 -5.96 4.86 -4.53
CA ALA A 25 -5.64 6.23 -4.15
C ALA A 25 -6.68 7.22 -4.68
N ARG A 26 -7.15 7.02 -5.92
CA ARG A 26 -8.20 7.87 -6.50
C ARG A 26 -9.51 7.78 -5.73
N GLN A 27 -9.81 6.62 -5.19
CA GLN A 27 -11.01 6.38 -4.41
C GLN A 27 -10.84 6.77 -2.95
N GLN A 28 -9.68 7.37 -2.62
CA GLN A 28 -9.36 7.78 -1.26
C GLN A 28 -9.43 6.62 -0.27
N TRP A 29 -9.09 5.43 -0.75
CA TRP A 29 -9.09 4.23 0.08
C TRP A 29 -7.99 4.27 1.13
N PHE A 30 -6.84 4.86 0.77
CA PHE A 30 -5.71 4.95 1.68
C PHE A 30 -5.94 6.01 2.74
N ARG A 31 -5.52 5.69 3.96
CA ARG A 31 -5.42 6.65 5.05
C ARG A 31 -4.00 7.18 5.09
N ALA A 32 -3.83 8.39 5.65
CA ALA A 32 -2.51 9.00 5.75
C ALA A 32 -1.53 8.13 6.54
N THR A 33 -2.03 7.29 7.44
CA THR A 33 -1.22 6.42 8.28
C THR A 33 -0.98 5.04 7.68
N ASP A 34 -1.62 4.72 6.55
CA ASP A 34 -1.38 3.44 5.88
C ASP A 34 0.04 3.38 5.34
N GLN A 35 0.58 2.19 5.25
CA GLN A 35 1.95 1.97 4.80
C GLN A 35 1.96 1.09 3.57
N LEU A 36 2.93 1.34 2.68
CA LEU A 36 3.15 0.54 1.49
C LEU A 36 4.53 -0.11 1.56
N GLY A 37 4.60 -1.35 1.10
CA GLY A 37 5.85 -2.07 1.05
C GLY A 37 5.98 -2.84 -0.25
N LEU A 38 7.23 -3.20 -0.59
CA LEU A 38 7.53 -3.98 -1.78
C LEU A 38 7.54 -5.47 -1.49
N SER A 39 7.44 -5.85 -0.23
CA SER A 39 7.32 -7.24 0.18
C SER A 39 6.43 -7.33 1.40
N GLU A 40 5.98 -8.54 1.72
CA GLU A 40 5.10 -8.80 2.85
C GLU A 40 5.70 -8.36 4.18
N THR A 41 7.02 -8.34 4.25
CA THR A 41 7.73 -7.97 5.47
C THR A 41 8.28 -6.55 5.45
N GLY A 42 8.00 -5.79 4.38
CA GLY A 42 8.52 -4.43 4.26
C GLY A 42 9.82 -4.39 3.45
N PRO A 43 10.58 -3.30 3.55
CA PRO A 43 10.35 -2.13 4.40
C PRO A 43 9.10 -1.36 4.05
N TRP A 44 8.54 -0.68 5.04
CA TRP A 44 7.27 0.02 4.92
C TRP A 44 7.49 1.52 4.82
N LYS A 45 6.73 2.16 3.94
CA LYS A 45 6.70 3.61 3.80
C LYS A 45 5.26 4.10 3.98
N VAL A 46 5.13 5.23 4.67
CA VAL A 46 3.81 5.82 4.87
C VAL A 46 3.23 6.23 3.52
N ALA A 47 1.95 5.94 3.29
CA ALA A 47 1.30 6.15 2.00
C ALA A 47 1.35 7.61 1.56
N ARG A 48 1.23 8.56 2.49
CA ARG A 48 1.26 9.99 2.16
C ARG A 48 2.60 10.46 1.61
N ALA A 49 3.65 9.67 1.76
CA ALA A 49 4.98 10.01 1.26
C ALA A 49 5.17 9.64 -0.22
N ILE A 50 4.15 9.06 -0.83
CA ILE A 50 4.23 8.56 -2.20
C ILE A 50 3.48 9.48 -3.18
#